data_f8b585a95a1c34d4ce68f4aff3c379da
#
_entry.id   f8b585a95a1c34d4ce68f4aff3c379da
#
_cell.length_a   1.000
_cell.length_b   1.000
_cell.length_c   1.000
_cell.angle_alpha   90.00
_cell.angle_beta   90.00
_cell.angle_gamma   90.00
#
_symmetry.space_group_name_H-M   'P 1'
#
loop_
_entity.id
_entity.type
_entity.pdbx_description
1 polymer ?
#
loop_
_entity_poly.entity_id
_entity_poly.type
_entity_poly.pdbx_seq_one_letter_code
_entity_poly.pdbx_strand_id
1 'polypeptide(L)'
;MAYGKIKSDVIIYDNSGSDVEIAVSGIPSATDVAAKAPLASPAFTGIPTAPTATSGTNTTQLATTAFVQSASGGSGSVSSVNTWTAGQRAEITTVTDATSLDINLDDSNNFQITLGGNRTLNAPTNQVAGQSGSIFIIQDSTGSRTLTYNTAWDFAGGAAPVLTTAAGSCDRIDYIVKASGDIHAVFTGNYS
;
A
#
# COMPACT_ATOMS: atom_id res chain seq x y z
N MET A 1 -12.69 71.28 6.37
CA MET A 1 -13.29 71.31 5.03
C MET A 1 -13.70 69.90 4.67
N ALA A 2 -14.98 69.70 4.44
CA ALA A 2 -15.49 68.41 3.99
C ALA A 2 -15.18 68.28 2.49
N TYR A 3 -14.34 67.35 2.11
CA TYR A 3 -14.07 67.06 0.70
C TYR A 3 -15.36 66.42 0.11
N GLY A 4 -15.89 67.03 -0.93
CA GLY A 4 -17.07 66.54 -1.66
C GLY A 4 -16.76 65.15 -2.25
N LYS A 5 -17.76 64.24 -2.15
CA LYS A 5 -17.67 62.95 -2.86
C LYS A 5 -17.84 63.21 -4.37
N ILE A 6 -16.87 62.73 -5.16
CA ILE A 6 -17.03 62.66 -6.61
C ILE A 6 -18.03 61.55 -6.90
N LYS A 7 -19.14 61.87 -7.52
CA LYS A 7 -20.10 60.90 -8.07
C LYS A 7 -19.88 60.86 -9.57
N SER A 8 -19.39 59.75 -10.05
CA SER A 8 -19.23 59.48 -11.48
C SER A 8 -19.83 58.13 -11.81
N ASP A 9 -20.57 58.04 -12.87
CA ASP A 9 -21.13 56.79 -13.37
C ASP A 9 -20.16 56.03 -14.27
N VAL A 10 -19.08 56.72 -14.69
CA VAL A 10 -18.06 56.25 -15.62
C VAL A 10 -16.66 56.77 -15.23
N ILE A 11 -15.66 55.95 -15.34
CA ILE A 11 -14.27 56.34 -15.29
C ILE A 11 -13.73 56.27 -16.70
N ILE A 12 -13.10 57.36 -17.18
CA ILE A 12 -12.45 57.43 -18.45
C ILE A 12 -10.94 57.42 -18.24
N TYR A 13 -10.23 56.54 -18.93
CA TYR A 13 -8.77 56.56 -18.97
C TYR A 13 -8.27 56.56 -20.43
N ASP A 14 -7.19 57.25 -20.66
CA ASP A 14 -6.53 57.27 -21.98
C ASP A 14 -5.73 55.98 -22.16
N ASN A 15 -6.07 55.22 -23.18
CA ASN A 15 -5.32 54.06 -23.62
C ASN A 15 -4.64 54.33 -24.96
N SER A 16 -3.46 54.93 -24.89
CA SER A 16 -2.63 55.27 -26.07
C SER A 16 -3.33 56.15 -27.11
N GLY A 17 -4.05 57.17 -26.66
CA GLY A 17 -4.75 58.12 -27.50
C GLY A 17 -6.21 57.77 -27.80
N SER A 18 -6.76 56.79 -27.10
CA SER A 18 -8.17 56.44 -27.17
C SER A 18 -8.77 56.41 -25.74
N ASP A 19 -9.77 57.20 -25.51
CA ASP A 19 -10.51 57.18 -24.23
C ASP A 19 -11.30 55.90 -24.13
N VAL A 20 -11.09 55.18 -23.00
CA VAL A 20 -11.87 53.99 -22.66
C VAL A 20 -12.76 54.26 -21.46
N GLU A 21 -14.03 54.08 -21.67
CA GLU A 21 -15.03 54.24 -20.61
C GLU A 21 -15.25 52.93 -19.83
N ILE A 22 -15.13 53.02 -18.52
CA ILE A 22 -15.48 51.88 -17.63
C ILE A 22 -16.62 52.34 -16.76
N ALA A 23 -17.78 51.69 -16.86
CA ALA A 23 -18.91 51.94 -15.95
C ALA A 23 -18.46 51.62 -14.54
N VAL A 24 -18.72 52.55 -13.59
CA VAL A 24 -18.35 52.35 -12.19
C VAL A 24 -19.04 51.09 -11.57
N SER A 25 -20.20 50.70 -12.10
CA SER A 25 -20.89 49.47 -11.74
C SER A 25 -20.14 48.18 -12.12
N GLY A 26 -19.23 48.28 -13.10
CA GLY A 26 -18.41 47.17 -13.55
C GLY A 26 -17.08 47.02 -12.78
N ILE A 27 -16.75 47.99 -11.93
CA ILE A 27 -15.51 47.94 -11.12
C ILE A 27 -15.82 47.15 -9.85
N PRO A 28 -15.17 46.02 -9.58
CA PRO A 28 -15.35 45.28 -8.35
C PRO A 28 -15.09 46.16 -7.13
N SER A 29 -15.98 46.13 -6.17
CA SER A 29 -15.77 46.82 -4.87
C SER A 29 -14.58 46.15 -4.12
N ALA A 30 -14.03 46.88 -3.16
CA ALA A 30 -13.03 46.30 -2.27
C ALA A 30 -13.53 45.01 -1.57
N THR A 31 -14.85 44.95 -1.29
CA THR A 31 -15.48 43.75 -0.71
C THR A 31 -15.54 42.63 -1.73
N ASP A 32 -15.83 42.92 -3.00
CA ASP A 32 -15.80 41.88 -4.05
C ASP A 32 -14.42 41.31 -4.30
N VAL A 33 -13.37 42.15 -4.22
CA VAL A 33 -11.99 41.72 -4.33
C VAL A 33 -11.56 40.93 -3.08
N ALA A 34 -11.95 41.39 -1.89
CA ALA A 34 -11.65 40.70 -0.63
C ALA A 34 -12.35 39.33 -0.51
N ALA A 35 -13.49 39.15 -1.21
CA ALA A 35 -14.18 37.86 -1.28
C ALA A 35 -13.53 36.84 -2.22
N LYS A 36 -12.50 37.27 -3.00
CA LYS A 36 -11.75 36.36 -3.87
C LYS A 36 -10.62 35.68 -3.08
N ALA A 37 -10.35 34.44 -3.43
CA ALA A 37 -9.22 33.74 -2.82
C ALA A 37 -7.90 34.48 -3.12
N PRO A 38 -6.97 34.56 -2.15
CA PRO A 38 -5.63 35.13 -2.37
C PRO A 38 -4.93 34.41 -3.52
N LEU A 39 -4.11 35.14 -4.30
CA LEU A 39 -3.37 34.58 -5.40
C LEU A 39 -2.28 33.60 -4.92
N ALA A 40 -1.75 33.85 -3.70
CA ALA A 40 -0.77 32.98 -3.04
C ALA A 40 -1.42 32.26 -1.86
N SER A 41 -1.27 30.94 -1.78
CA SER A 41 -1.80 30.10 -0.71
C SER A 41 -3.30 30.32 -0.40
N PRO A 42 -4.19 30.18 -1.41
CA PRO A 42 -5.63 30.40 -1.18
C PRO A 42 -6.19 29.39 -0.20
N ALA A 43 -6.97 29.87 0.79
CA ALA A 43 -7.77 29.01 1.66
C ALA A 43 -9.14 28.79 1.03
N PHE A 44 -9.47 27.54 0.73
CA PHE A 44 -10.80 27.18 0.21
C PHE A 44 -11.68 26.70 1.36
N THR A 45 -12.94 27.16 1.38
CA THR A 45 -13.98 26.69 2.29
C THR A 45 -15.02 25.90 1.50
N GLY A 46 -15.70 24.95 2.14
CA GLY A 46 -16.68 24.09 1.48
C GLY A 46 -16.01 22.97 0.65
N ILE A 47 -16.62 22.63 -0.48
CA ILE A 47 -16.16 21.58 -1.38
C ILE A 47 -15.61 22.22 -2.66
N PRO A 48 -14.29 22.41 -2.77
CA PRO A 48 -13.69 22.92 -4.02
C PRO A 48 -13.86 21.88 -5.14
N THR A 49 -14.22 22.32 -6.33
CA THR A 49 -14.37 21.47 -7.51
C THR A 49 -13.35 21.83 -8.56
N ALA A 50 -12.85 20.86 -9.31
CA ALA A 50 -11.97 21.03 -10.44
C ALA A 50 -12.34 20.03 -11.55
N PRO A 51 -12.01 20.29 -12.82
CA PRO A 51 -12.11 19.27 -13.87
C PRO A 51 -11.23 18.06 -13.53
N THR A 52 -11.76 16.85 -13.70
CA THR A 52 -10.97 15.62 -13.50
C THR A 52 -9.97 15.45 -14.63
N ALA A 53 -8.70 15.31 -14.29
CA ALA A 53 -7.65 15.06 -15.26
C ALA A 53 -7.83 13.67 -15.93
N THR A 54 -7.29 13.52 -17.15
CA THR A 54 -7.27 12.24 -17.84
C THR A 54 -6.39 11.23 -17.08
N SER A 55 -6.77 9.96 -17.09
CA SER A 55 -5.97 8.89 -16.49
C SER A 55 -4.53 8.90 -17.03
N GLY A 56 -3.54 8.74 -16.13
CA GLY A 56 -2.12 8.79 -16.46
C GLY A 56 -1.52 10.20 -16.49
N THR A 57 -2.30 11.26 -16.25
CA THR A 57 -1.76 12.63 -16.15
C THR A 57 -0.80 12.75 -14.96
N ASN A 58 0.42 13.22 -15.24
CA ASN A 58 1.45 13.51 -14.23
C ASN A 58 1.89 14.98 -14.36
N THR A 59 1.06 15.89 -13.87
CA THR A 59 1.29 17.34 -13.93
C THR A 59 0.99 17.97 -12.57
N THR A 60 1.17 19.29 -12.45
CA THR A 60 0.87 20.05 -11.24
C THR A 60 -0.62 20.39 -11.06
N GLN A 61 -1.53 19.75 -11.80
CA GLN A 61 -2.97 19.96 -11.66
C GLN A 61 -3.48 19.43 -10.31
N LEU A 62 -4.56 20.05 -9.79
CA LEU A 62 -5.25 19.52 -8.62
C LEU A 62 -5.88 18.16 -8.97
N ALA A 63 -5.56 17.13 -8.19
CA ALA A 63 -6.19 15.83 -8.30
C ALA A 63 -7.60 15.90 -7.68
N THR A 64 -8.63 15.57 -8.46
CA THR A 64 -9.98 15.35 -7.92
C THR A 64 -10.06 13.99 -7.24
N THR A 65 -11.06 13.80 -6.35
CA THR A 65 -11.31 12.47 -5.73
C THR A 65 -11.59 11.41 -6.79
N ALA A 66 -12.26 11.78 -7.90
CA ALA A 66 -12.50 10.88 -9.03
C ALA A 66 -11.19 10.48 -9.73
N PHE A 67 -10.24 11.40 -9.90
CA PHE A 67 -8.91 11.09 -10.45
C PHE A 67 -8.12 10.17 -9.53
N VAL A 68 -8.07 10.47 -8.22
CA VAL A 68 -7.38 9.63 -7.23
C VAL A 68 -7.97 8.22 -7.20
N GLN A 69 -9.29 8.10 -7.21
CA GLN A 69 -9.98 6.80 -7.24
C GLN A 69 -9.70 6.02 -8.53
N SER A 70 -9.63 6.71 -9.67
CA SER A 70 -9.25 6.11 -10.95
C SER A 70 -7.76 5.75 -11.02
N ALA A 71 -6.87 6.61 -10.50
CA ALA A 71 -5.42 6.43 -10.53
C ALA A 71 -4.95 5.39 -9.50
N SER A 72 -5.60 5.30 -8.35
CA SER A 72 -5.37 4.22 -7.38
C SER A 72 -5.85 2.86 -7.91
N GLY A 73 -6.34 2.84 -9.15
CA GLY A 73 -6.64 1.78 -10.09
C GLY A 73 -6.73 0.39 -9.51
N GLY A 74 -7.72 0.15 -8.68
CA GLY A 74 -7.92 -1.18 -8.17
C GLY A 74 -6.81 -1.66 -7.23
N SER A 75 -6.25 -0.81 -6.36
CA SER A 75 -5.68 -1.28 -5.09
C SER A 75 -6.79 -2.05 -4.39
N GLY A 76 -6.89 -3.34 -4.70
CA GLY A 76 -7.84 -4.30 -4.23
C GLY A 76 -9.03 -3.74 -3.45
N SER A 77 -10.18 -3.61 -4.08
CA SER A 77 -11.40 -3.43 -3.31
C SER A 77 -11.52 -4.64 -2.40
N VAL A 78 -11.44 -4.42 -1.09
CA VAL A 78 -11.61 -5.51 -0.09
C VAL A 78 -13.01 -6.14 -0.12
N SER A 79 -13.94 -5.58 -0.88
CA SER A 79 -15.33 -6.03 -1.00
C SER A 79 -15.72 -6.53 -2.39
N SER A 80 -14.79 -6.58 -3.35
CA SER A 80 -15.04 -7.01 -4.73
C SER A 80 -14.00 -8.03 -5.16
N VAL A 81 -14.37 -8.91 -6.10
CA VAL A 81 -13.43 -9.83 -6.75
C VAL A 81 -12.42 -9.00 -7.56
N ASN A 82 -11.14 -9.24 -7.31
CA ASN A 82 -10.04 -8.61 -8.04
C ASN A 82 -9.43 -9.61 -9.02
N THR A 83 -9.28 -9.20 -10.28
CA THR A 83 -8.57 -9.98 -11.30
C THR A 83 -7.24 -9.29 -11.59
N TRP A 84 -6.15 -9.99 -11.32
CA TRP A 84 -4.80 -9.53 -11.61
C TRP A 84 -4.38 -10.04 -12.99
N THR A 85 -4.09 -9.13 -13.90
CA THR A 85 -3.66 -9.48 -15.28
C THR A 85 -2.14 -9.59 -15.42
N ALA A 86 -1.40 -9.25 -14.37
CA ALA A 86 0.05 -9.41 -14.28
C ALA A 86 0.41 -10.33 -13.11
N GLY A 87 1.58 -10.97 -13.18
CA GLY A 87 2.07 -11.84 -12.10
C GLY A 87 2.23 -11.07 -10.79
N GLN A 88 1.63 -11.58 -9.72
CA GLN A 88 1.81 -11.07 -8.37
C GLN A 88 2.95 -11.84 -7.71
N ARG A 89 3.88 -11.12 -7.08
CA ARG A 89 5.04 -11.71 -6.39
C ARG A 89 4.99 -11.31 -4.94
N ALA A 90 4.95 -12.31 -4.07
CA ALA A 90 5.24 -12.09 -2.65
C ALA A 90 6.77 -12.19 -2.45
N GLU A 91 7.31 -11.34 -1.60
CA GLU A 91 8.71 -11.42 -1.18
C GLU A 91 8.96 -12.74 -0.41
N ILE A 92 10.19 -13.25 -0.48
CA ILE A 92 10.65 -14.36 0.36
C ILE A 92 11.49 -13.76 1.48
N THR A 93 10.93 -13.74 2.68
CA THR A 93 11.61 -13.21 3.87
C THR A 93 12.54 -14.24 4.48
N THR A 94 13.80 -13.87 4.72
CA THR A 94 14.76 -14.75 5.39
C THR A 94 14.56 -14.73 6.89
N VAL A 95 14.27 -15.89 7.47
CA VAL A 95 14.16 -16.08 8.93
C VAL A 95 15.57 -16.28 9.49
N THR A 96 15.89 -15.53 10.56
CA THR A 96 17.17 -15.69 11.26
C THR A 96 17.23 -17.05 11.97
N ASP A 97 18.30 -17.80 11.73
CA ASP A 97 18.52 -19.09 12.40
C ASP A 97 18.73 -18.93 13.90
N ALA A 98 17.92 -19.63 14.68
CA ALA A 98 17.97 -19.66 16.14
C ALA A 98 17.47 -21.03 16.62
N THR A 99 17.67 -21.36 17.90
CA THR A 99 17.17 -22.61 18.49
C THR A 99 15.65 -22.77 18.31
N SER A 100 14.92 -21.65 18.44
CA SER A 100 13.49 -21.53 18.14
C SER A 100 13.32 -20.56 17.00
N LEU A 101 12.55 -20.95 16.00
CA LEU A 101 12.30 -20.18 14.78
C LEU A 101 10.95 -19.48 14.91
N ASP A 102 10.99 -18.17 14.92
CA ASP A 102 9.80 -17.32 14.99
C ASP A 102 9.51 -16.72 13.62
N ILE A 103 8.31 -16.98 13.12
CA ILE A 103 7.79 -16.41 11.87
C ILE A 103 6.71 -15.40 12.21
N ASN A 104 6.80 -14.22 11.63
CA ASN A 104 5.74 -13.22 11.69
C ASN A 104 5.02 -13.17 10.34
N LEU A 105 3.75 -13.56 10.31
CA LEU A 105 2.97 -13.62 9.07
C LEU A 105 2.58 -12.24 8.51
N ASP A 106 2.76 -11.16 9.28
CA ASP A 106 2.63 -9.80 8.73
C ASP A 106 3.80 -9.41 7.83
N ASP A 107 4.97 -10.07 7.96
CA ASP A 107 6.16 -9.70 7.20
C ASP A 107 6.12 -10.23 5.77
N SER A 108 5.55 -11.42 5.54
CA SER A 108 5.44 -12.04 4.21
C SER A 108 4.49 -13.24 4.23
N ASN A 109 4.20 -13.76 3.03
CA ASN A 109 3.58 -15.07 2.85
C ASN A 109 4.63 -16.17 2.61
N ASN A 110 5.84 -15.81 2.18
CA ASN A 110 6.88 -16.78 1.87
C ASN A 110 8.13 -16.51 2.71
N PHE A 111 8.70 -17.58 3.24
CA PHE A 111 9.86 -17.51 4.12
C PHE A 111 10.93 -18.50 3.66
N GLN A 112 12.18 -18.21 3.99
CA GLN A 112 13.27 -19.15 3.84
C GLN A 112 14.13 -19.17 5.09
N ILE A 113 14.72 -20.32 5.39
CA ILE A 113 15.63 -20.49 6.51
C ILE A 113 16.71 -21.53 6.17
N THR A 114 17.94 -21.23 6.53
CA THR A 114 19.03 -22.22 6.54
C THR A 114 19.28 -22.68 7.96
N LEU A 115 19.10 -23.96 8.21
CA LEU A 115 19.23 -24.54 9.55
C LEU A 115 20.70 -24.75 9.90
N GLY A 116 21.23 -23.99 10.86
CA GLY A 116 22.56 -24.18 11.42
C GLY A 116 22.61 -25.23 12.56
N GLY A 117 21.52 -25.87 12.88
CA GLY A 117 21.38 -26.90 13.92
C GLY A 117 19.99 -27.50 13.97
N ASN A 118 19.73 -28.36 14.96
CA ASN A 118 18.38 -28.84 15.23
C ASN A 118 17.53 -27.70 15.80
N ARG A 119 16.35 -27.47 15.22
CA ARG A 119 15.51 -26.31 15.53
C ARG A 119 14.08 -26.70 15.86
N THR A 120 13.35 -25.75 16.45
CA THR A 120 11.90 -25.84 16.68
C THR A 120 11.23 -24.72 15.90
N LEU A 121 10.28 -25.04 15.04
CA LEU A 121 9.40 -24.07 14.39
C LEU A 121 8.25 -23.76 15.34
N ASN A 122 8.24 -22.55 15.88
CA ASN A 122 7.19 -22.07 16.76
C ASN A 122 5.87 -21.82 16.01
N ALA A 123 4.78 -21.61 16.74
CA ALA A 123 3.56 -21.07 16.17
C ALA A 123 3.89 -19.66 15.62
N PRO A 124 3.53 -19.35 14.36
CA PRO A 124 3.75 -18.01 13.83
C PRO A 124 2.94 -16.97 14.60
N THR A 125 3.42 -15.73 14.60
CA THR A 125 2.64 -14.58 15.08
C THR A 125 1.80 -13.99 13.97
N ASN A 126 0.81 -13.15 14.33
CA ASN A 126 -0.08 -12.42 13.41
C ASN A 126 -0.82 -13.32 12.40
N GLN A 127 -1.31 -14.44 12.88
CA GLN A 127 -2.05 -15.40 12.07
C GLN A 127 -3.41 -14.85 11.67
N VAL A 128 -3.68 -14.78 10.36
CA VAL A 128 -4.98 -14.38 9.82
C VAL A 128 -5.57 -15.54 9.01
N ALA A 129 -6.80 -15.94 9.33
CA ALA A 129 -7.49 -17.05 8.65
C ALA A 129 -7.59 -16.78 7.14
N GLY A 130 -7.22 -17.77 6.32
CA GLY A 130 -7.15 -17.68 4.85
C GLY A 130 -5.80 -17.24 4.30
N GLN A 131 -4.87 -16.77 5.14
CA GLN A 131 -3.50 -16.50 4.70
C GLN A 131 -2.79 -17.80 4.34
N SER A 132 -2.07 -17.80 3.22
CA SER A 132 -1.34 -18.98 2.74
C SER A 132 0.02 -18.59 2.19
N GLY A 133 0.94 -19.52 2.19
CA GLY A 133 2.30 -19.30 1.70
C GLY A 133 3.16 -20.54 1.77
N SER A 134 4.49 -20.32 1.67
CA SER A 134 5.50 -21.38 1.64
C SER A 134 6.68 -21.04 2.54
N ILE A 135 7.24 -22.06 3.17
CA ILE A 135 8.47 -21.97 3.96
C ILE A 135 9.50 -22.89 3.32
N PHE A 136 10.62 -22.34 2.83
CA PHE A 136 11.76 -23.08 2.32
C PHE A 136 12.73 -23.36 3.45
N ILE A 137 13.01 -24.62 3.68
CA ILE A 137 13.89 -25.10 4.76
C ILE A 137 15.13 -25.69 4.11
N ILE A 138 16.29 -25.09 4.37
CA ILE A 138 17.55 -25.42 3.72
C ILE A 138 18.47 -26.03 4.75
N GLN A 139 19.07 -27.17 4.44
CA GLN A 139 20.16 -27.77 5.23
C GLN A 139 21.43 -26.93 5.06
N ASP A 140 22.18 -26.74 6.14
CA ASP A 140 23.52 -26.14 6.04
C ASP A 140 24.53 -27.07 5.33
N SER A 141 25.78 -26.66 5.26
CA SER A 141 26.88 -27.46 4.67
C SER A 141 27.18 -28.77 5.42
N THR A 142 26.65 -28.92 6.62
CA THR A 142 26.80 -30.15 7.44
C THR A 142 25.69 -31.14 7.14
N GLY A 143 24.46 -30.66 6.96
CA GLY A 143 23.26 -31.48 6.80
C GLY A 143 22.80 -32.15 8.10
N SER A 144 21.83 -33.04 7.98
CA SER A 144 21.26 -33.83 9.08
C SER A 144 20.63 -32.98 10.19
N ARG A 145 20.22 -31.73 9.87
CA ARG A 145 19.49 -30.88 10.80
C ARG A 145 18.04 -31.34 10.87
N THR A 146 17.49 -31.33 12.07
CA THR A 146 16.11 -31.72 12.33
C THR A 146 15.25 -30.49 12.68
N LEU A 147 13.97 -30.60 12.39
CA LEU A 147 12.98 -29.59 12.76
C LEU A 147 11.86 -30.26 13.56
N THR A 148 11.58 -29.70 14.73
CA THR A 148 10.39 -30.01 15.48
C THR A 148 9.35 -28.90 15.28
N TYR A 149 8.09 -29.20 15.45
CA TYR A 149 7.00 -28.28 15.13
C TYR A 149 6.13 -28.01 16.35
N ASN A 150 5.74 -26.77 16.53
CA ASN A 150 4.70 -26.42 17.50
C ASN A 150 3.37 -27.08 17.10
N THR A 151 2.52 -27.34 18.08
CA THR A 151 1.21 -27.99 17.89
C THR A 151 0.22 -27.17 17.04
N ALA A 152 0.53 -25.91 16.72
CA ALA A 152 -0.26 -25.12 15.78
C ALA A 152 -0.10 -25.58 14.32
N TRP A 153 0.92 -26.38 14.01
CA TRP A 153 1.18 -26.92 12.69
C TRP A 153 0.57 -28.30 12.53
N ASP A 154 -0.52 -28.40 11.78
CA ASP A 154 -1.22 -29.63 11.48
C ASP A 154 -0.83 -30.18 10.10
N PHE A 155 -0.13 -31.31 10.10
CA PHE A 155 0.28 -31.99 8.88
C PHE A 155 -0.72 -33.10 8.50
N ALA A 156 -0.87 -33.31 7.19
CA ALA A 156 -1.73 -34.38 6.67
C ALA A 156 -1.35 -35.74 7.28
N GLY A 157 -2.35 -36.45 7.78
CA GLY A 157 -2.14 -37.75 8.46
C GLY A 157 -1.69 -37.62 9.92
N GLY A 158 -1.59 -36.40 10.47
CA GLY A 158 -1.27 -36.16 11.89
C GLY A 158 0.19 -36.44 12.28
N ALA A 159 1.10 -36.64 11.30
CA ALA A 159 2.51 -36.90 11.55
C ALA A 159 3.38 -35.74 11.07
N ALA A 160 4.22 -35.23 11.98
CA ALA A 160 5.22 -34.21 11.61
C ALA A 160 6.21 -34.77 10.59
N PRO A 161 6.56 -34.00 9.53
CA PRO A 161 7.48 -34.47 8.50
C PRO A 161 8.92 -34.56 9.00
N VAL A 162 9.68 -35.45 8.38
CA VAL A 162 11.12 -35.54 8.57
C VAL A 162 11.81 -34.88 7.39
N LEU A 163 12.74 -33.97 7.68
CA LEU A 163 13.49 -33.23 6.65
C LEU A 163 14.45 -34.13 5.90
N THR A 164 14.72 -33.77 4.65
CA THR A 164 15.84 -34.31 3.87
C THR A 164 17.17 -33.99 4.56
N THR A 165 18.04 -35.01 4.71
CA THR A 165 19.25 -34.89 5.52
C THR A 165 20.50 -34.47 4.78
N ALA A 166 20.49 -34.49 3.44
CA ALA A 166 21.67 -34.14 2.64
C ALA A 166 22.03 -32.64 2.85
N ALA A 167 23.33 -32.36 2.95
CA ALA A 167 23.84 -31.00 3.03
C ALA A 167 23.36 -30.16 1.83
N GLY A 168 22.91 -28.97 2.07
CA GLY A 168 22.41 -28.04 1.04
C GLY A 168 21.04 -28.41 0.45
N SER A 169 20.42 -29.54 0.86
CA SER A 169 19.07 -29.87 0.38
C SER A 169 18.05 -28.84 0.85
N CYS A 170 17.03 -28.64 0.04
CA CYS A 170 15.91 -27.74 0.33
C CYS A 170 14.61 -28.55 0.40
N ASP A 171 13.88 -28.35 1.48
CA ASP A 171 12.52 -28.84 1.66
C ASP A 171 11.54 -27.65 1.67
N ARG A 172 10.25 -27.90 1.40
CA ARG A 172 9.23 -26.87 1.42
C ARG A 172 8.03 -27.31 2.23
N ILE A 173 7.54 -26.40 3.05
CA ILE A 173 6.24 -26.51 3.72
C ILE A 173 5.32 -25.48 3.07
N ASP A 174 4.23 -25.92 2.44
CA ASP A 174 3.15 -25.07 2.01
C ASP A 174 2.09 -25.05 3.10
N TYR A 175 1.55 -23.88 3.43
CA TYR A 175 0.61 -23.73 4.54
C TYR A 175 -0.60 -22.87 4.20
N ILE A 176 -1.66 -23.09 4.97
CA ILE A 176 -2.82 -22.20 5.05
C ILE A 176 -3.25 -22.07 6.51
N VAL A 177 -3.43 -20.84 6.97
CA VAL A 177 -3.99 -20.55 8.29
C VAL A 177 -5.51 -20.80 8.24
N LYS A 178 -5.98 -21.80 8.92
CA LYS A 178 -7.41 -22.08 9.05
C LYS A 178 -8.03 -21.24 10.16
N ALA A 179 -7.31 -21.11 11.27
CA ALA A 179 -7.65 -20.26 12.42
C ALA A 179 -6.38 -19.93 13.20
N SER A 180 -6.45 -19.01 14.15
CA SER A 180 -5.34 -18.77 15.08
C SER A 180 -5.03 -20.06 15.87
N GLY A 181 -3.78 -20.53 15.76
CA GLY A 181 -3.32 -21.78 16.38
C GLY A 181 -3.70 -23.06 15.63
N ASP A 182 -4.24 -22.94 14.40
CA ASP A 182 -4.67 -24.07 13.56
C ASP A 182 -4.23 -23.80 12.12
N ILE A 183 -3.05 -24.34 11.72
CA ILE A 183 -2.39 -24.13 10.45
C ILE A 183 -2.22 -25.46 9.75
N HIS A 184 -2.94 -25.65 8.66
CA HIS A 184 -2.81 -26.83 7.82
C HIS A 184 -1.56 -26.72 6.94
N ALA A 185 -0.71 -27.71 7.00
CA ALA A 185 0.57 -27.72 6.30
C ALA A 185 0.79 -29.00 5.47
N VAL A 186 1.43 -28.81 4.33
CA VAL A 186 1.85 -29.89 3.42
C VAL A 186 3.37 -29.78 3.23
N PHE A 187 4.04 -30.90 3.43
CA PHE A 187 5.48 -31.00 3.27
C PHE A 187 5.84 -31.61 1.91
N THR A 188 6.82 -31.02 1.23
CA THR A 188 7.45 -31.57 0.04
C THR A 188 8.96 -31.51 0.21
N GLY A 189 9.61 -32.67 0.21
CA GLY A 189 11.04 -32.76 0.44
C GLY A 189 11.87 -32.88 -0.82
N ASN A 190 13.18 -32.65 -0.66
CA ASN A 190 14.23 -32.93 -1.61
C ASN A 190 14.16 -32.14 -2.93
N TYR A 191 14.00 -30.84 -2.82
CA TYR A 191 14.32 -29.94 -3.93
C TYR A 191 15.84 -29.78 -4.00
N SER A 192 16.45 -30.30 -5.04
CA SER A 192 17.90 -30.25 -5.28
C SER A 192 18.20 -29.58 -6.63
#